data_eb5bf324e4d739cc031bad7a51e74d2b
#
_entry.id   eb5bf324e4d739cc031bad7a51e74d2b
#
_cell.length_a   1.000
_cell.length_b   1.000
_cell.length_c   1.000
_cell.angle_alpha   90.00
_cell.angle_beta   90.00
_cell.angle_gamma   90.00
#
_symmetry.space_group_name_H-M   'P 1'
#
loop_
_entity.id
_entity.type
_entity.pdbx_description
1 polymer ?
#
loop_
_entity_poly.entity_id
_entity_poly.type
_entity_poly.pdbx_seq_one_letter_code
_entity_poly.pdbx_strand_id
1 'polypeptide(L)'
;MTRIESESKNIKQSAETIYNFLSDFNNIGKLMPPQVINFETDGTSCKFTIQGMATLGMSYKSKTPNSSVVMTKHEKAPFDFDLICEIKEVNSNESELQLIFDADLNPFLKLMAEKPLKNFLNLLVDRYQEITAA
;
A
#
# COMPACT_ATOMS: atom_id res chain seq x y z
N MET A 1 -6.76 11.34 13.32
CA MET A 1 -6.37 10.33 12.33
C MET A 1 -5.51 9.26 12.98
N THR A 2 -5.77 8.02 12.64
CA THR A 2 -4.94 6.90 13.10
C THR A 2 -3.90 6.60 12.03
N ARG A 3 -2.64 6.59 12.40
CA ARG A 3 -1.53 6.27 11.49
C ARG A 3 -1.03 4.86 11.80
N ILE A 4 -1.04 4.00 10.79
CA ILE A 4 -0.55 2.63 10.87
C ILE A 4 0.61 2.52 9.90
N GLU A 5 1.76 2.02 10.36
CA GLU A 5 2.97 1.96 9.55
C GLU A 5 3.48 0.54 9.42
N SER A 6 3.93 0.18 8.22
CA SER A 6 4.67 -1.05 8.03
C SER A 6 6.10 -0.87 8.51
N GLU A 7 6.84 -1.97 8.60
CA GLU A 7 8.28 -1.89 8.73
C GLU A 7 8.86 -1.31 7.44
N SER A 8 9.99 -0.61 7.55
CA SER A 8 10.74 -0.15 6.40
C SER A 8 11.63 -1.30 5.92
N LYS A 9 11.58 -1.59 4.63
CA LYS A 9 12.34 -2.72 4.05
C LYS A 9 13.30 -2.22 2.98
N ASN A 10 14.46 -2.84 2.95
CA ASN A 10 15.46 -2.58 1.91
C ASN A 10 15.09 -3.31 0.63
N ILE A 11 15.03 -2.57 -0.47
CA ILE A 11 14.70 -3.10 -1.79
C ILE A 11 15.89 -2.89 -2.70
N LYS A 12 16.30 -3.94 -3.40
CA LYS A 12 17.45 -3.89 -4.32
C LYS A 12 17.04 -3.36 -5.68
N GLN A 13 16.48 -2.15 -5.68
CA GLN A 13 16.05 -1.42 -6.87
C GLN A 13 16.22 0.07 -6.65
N SER A 14 16.36 0.82 -7.76
CA SER A 14 16.40 2.28 -7.70
C SER A 14 15.04 2.83 -7.25
N ALA A 15 15.05 4.03 -6.68
CA ALA A 15 13.82 4.72 -6.29
C ALA A 15 12.90 4.94 -7.51
N GLU A 16 13.45 5.21 -8.68
CA GLU A 16 12.68 5.37 -9.91
C GLU A 16 11.93 4.09 -10.28
N THR A 17 12.61 2.94 -10.20
CA THR A 17 12.00 1.65 -10.53
C THR A 17 10.83 1.35 -9.59
N ILE A 18 11.02 1.58 -8.30
CA ILE A 18 9.96 1.36 -7.30
C ILE A 18 8.79 2.32 -7.55
N TYR A 19 9.09 3.58 -7.80
CA TYR A 19 8.07 4.59 -8.10
C TYR A 19 7.22 4.18 -9.30
N ASN A 20 7.87 3.76 -10.39
CA ASN A 20 7.18 3.35 -11.60
C ASN A 20 6.30 2.12 -11.37
N PHE A 21 6.80 1.14 -10.62
CA PHE A 21 6.04 -0.07 -10.29
C PHE A 21 4.77 0.29 -9.51
N LEU A 22 4.91 1.10 -8.47
CA LEU A 22 3.78 1.45 -7.59
C LEU A 22 2.80 2.43 -8.24
N SER A 23 3.17 3.04 -9.36
CA SER A 23 2.32 3.98 -10.09
C SER A 23 1.29 3.30 -10.99
N ASP A 24 1.24 1.97 -11.00
CA ASP A 24 0.31 1.19 -11.83
C ASP A 24 -0.43 0.18 -10.96
N PHE A 25 -1.76 0.30 -10.88
CA PHE A 25 -2.58 -0.62 -10.10
C PHE A 25 -2.50 -2.07 -10.56
N ASN A 26 -2.18 -2.32 -11.83
CA ASN A 26 -1.95 -3.69 -12.30
C ASN A 26 -0.76 -4.32 -11.57
N ASN A 27 0.25 -3.53 -11.27
CA ASN A 27 1.39 -3.99 -10.48
C ASN A 27 1.05 -4.14 -9.00
N ILE A 28 0.24 -3.23 -8.47
CA ILE A 28 -0.24 -3.31 -7.08
C ILE A 28 -0.95 -4.64 -6.84
N GLY A 29 -1.75 -5.10 -7.82
CA GLY A 29 -2.43 -6.39 -7.71
C GLY A 29 -1.49 -7.57 -7.50
N LYS A 30 -0.27 -7.47 -8.02
CA LYS A 30 0.74 -8.54 -7.88
C LYS A 30 1.29 -8.64 -6.46
N LEU A 31 1.12 -7.60 -5.67
CA LEU A 31 1.58 -7.56 -4.28
C LEU A 31 0.56 -8.08 -3.29
N MET A 32 -0.69 -8.29 -3.72
CA MET A 32 -1.76 -8.64 -2.80
C MET A 32 -1.54 -10.01 -2.17
N PRO A 33 -1.57 -10.09 -0.82
CA PRO A 33 -1.39 -11.37 -0.12
C PRO A 33 -2.64 -12.26 -0.22
N PRO A 34 -2.53 -13.55 0.15
CA PRO A 34 -3.66 -14.49 0.01
C PRO A 34 -4.95 -14.08 0.72
N GLN A 35 -4.89 -13.29 1.79
CA GLN A 35 -6.08 -12.83 2.50
C GLN A 35 -6.83 -11.73 1.76
N VAL A 36 -6.28 -11.23 0.66
CA VAL A 36 -6.97 -10.27 -0.21
C VAL A 36 -7.65 -11.04 -1.35
N ILE A 37 -8.94 -10.79 -1.52
CA ILE A 37 -9.74 -11.43 -2.57
C ILE A 37 -10.42 -10.37 -3.42
N ASN A 38 -10.87 -10.76 -4.60
CA ASN A 38 -11.65 -9.91 -5.51
C ASN A 38 -10.94 -8.62 -5.91
N PHE A 39 -9.63 -8.70 -6.13
CA PHE A 39 -8.89 -7.54 -6.63
C PHE A 39 -9.31 -7.24 -8.07
N GLU A 40 -9.75 -6.00 -8.29
CA GLU A 40 -10.18 -5.52 -9.61
C GLU A 40 -9.57 -4.14 -9.85
N THR A 41 -9.17 -3.86 -11.09
CA THR A 41 -8.68 -2.54 -11.46
C THR A 41 -9.05 -2.21 -12.90
N ASP A 42 -9.32 -0.92 -13.14
CA ASP A 42 -9.50 -0.37 -14.49
C ASP A 42 -8.25 0.43 -14.93
N GLY A 43 -7.19 0.38 -14.14
CA GLY A 43 -5.95 1.13 -14.39
C GLY A 43 -5.89 2.47 -13.67
N THR A 44 -7.03 3.08 -13.36
CA THR A 44 -7.09 4.38 -12.67
C THR A 44 -7.54 4.26 -11.22
N SER A 45 -8.19 3.15 -10.88
CA SER A 45 -8.62 2.84 -9.53
C SER A 45 -8.58 1.34 -9.34
N CYS A 46 -8.69 0.90 -8.09
CA CYS A 46 -8.81 -0.52 -7.77
C CYS A 46 -9.78 -0.72 -6.63
N LYS A 47 -10.25 -1.96 -6.50
CA LYS A 47 -11.11 -2.39 -5.41
C LYS A 47 -10.70 -3.80 -5.01
N PHE A 48 -10.67 -4.06 -3.71
CA PHE A 48 -10.32 -5.38 -3.19
C PHE A 48 -10.91 -5.57 -1.81
N THR A 49 -11.00 -6.84 -1.39
CA THR A 49 -11.51 -7.19 -0.07
C THR A 49 -10.42 -7.82 0.76
N ILE A 50 -10.18 -7.26 1.94
CA ILE A 50 -9.33 -7.87 2.96
C ILE A 50 -10.24 -8.76 3.79
N GLN A 51 -10.04 -10.07 3.70
CA GLN A 51 -10.88 -11.03 4.41
C GLN A 51 -10.90 -10.77 5.91
N GLY A 52 -12.09 -10.78 6.49
CA GLY A 52 -12.29 -10.54 7.91
C GLY A 52 -12.24 -9.06 8.32
N MET A 53 -12.08 -8.14 7.36
CA MET A 53 -12.01 -6.72 7.67
C MET A 53 -12.98 -5.89 6.82
N ALA A 54 -12.65 -5.66 5.54
CA ALA A 54 -13.45 -4.74 4.72
C ALA A 54 -13.09 -4.80 3.25
N THR A 55 -13.98 -4.25 2.42
CA THR A 55 -13.71 -3.96 1.02
C THR A 55 -13.27 -2.51 0.91
N LEU A 56 -12.14 -2.28 0.23
CA LEU A 56 -11.55 -0.96 0.06
C LEU A 56 -11.40 -0.64 -1.42
N GLY A 57 -11.77 0.59 -1.78
CA GLY A 57 -11.47 1.13 -3.10
C GLY A 57 -10.42 2.21 -2.99
N MET A 58 -9.51 2.28 -3.96
CA MET A 58 -8.44 3.27 -3.98
C MET A 58 -8.24 3.88 -5.36
N SER A 59 -7.83 5.15 -5.38
CA SER A 59 -7.35 5.83 -6.58
C SER A 59 -6.11 6.64 -6.20
N TYR A 60 -5.33 7.05 -7.21
CA TYR A 60 -4.14 7.85 -6.93
C TYR A 60 -4.53 9.28 -6.55
N LYS A 61 -4.00 9.75 -5.44
CA LYS A 61 -4.19 11.12 -4.96
C LYS A 61 -3.04 12.02 -5.39
N SER A 62 -1.80 11.55 -5.22
CA SER A 62 -0.62 12.29 -5.63
C SER A 62 0.54 11.35 -5.89
N LYS A 63 1.48 11.80 -6.72
CA LYS A 63 2.70 11.07 -7.04
C LYS A 63 3.84 12.06 -7.07
N THR A 64 4.86 11.82 -6.24
CA THR A 64 6.09 12.60 -6.24
C THR A 64 7.19 11.71 -6.81
N PRO A 65 7.70 11.99 -8.02
CA PRO A 65 8.66 11.10 -8.65
C PRO A 65 9.79 10.66 -7.73
N ASN A 66 10.03 9.36 -7.71
CA ASN A 66 11.11 8.70 -6.97
C ASN A 66 11.06 8.88 -5.44
N SER A 67 9.95 9.40 -4.90
CA SER A 67 9.85 9.73 -3.48
C SER A 67 8.60 9.16 -2.83
N SER A 68 7.43 9.34 -3.44
CA SER A 68 6.20 8.82 -2.84
C SER A 68 5.09 8.62 -3.86
N VAL A 69 4.21 7.67 -3.54
CA VAL A 69 2.95 7.46 -4.24
C VAL A 69 1.87 7.43 -3.18
N VAL A 70 0.86 8.29 -3.32
CA VAL A 70 -0.23 8.37 -2.35
C VAL A 70 -1.53 7.94 -3.02
N MET A 71 -2.20 6.97 -2.43
CA MET A 71 -3.51 6.51 -2.84
C MET A 71 -4.53 6.92 -1.78
N THR A 72 -5.75 7.17 -2.21
CA THR A 72 -6.81 7.61 -1.31
C THR A 72 -8.08 6.78 -1.56
N LYS A 73 -9.02 6.87 -0.64
CA LYS A 73 -10.31 6.18 -0.78
C LYS A 73 -10.98 6.56 -2.10
N HIS A 74 -11.45 5.55 -2.82
CA HIS A 74 -12.23 5.71 -4.05
C HIS A 74 -13.55 4.97 -3.88
N GLU A 75 -14.66 5.67 -4.13
CA GLU A 75 -16.02 5.14 -3.97
C GLU A 75 -16.27 4.73 -2.52
N LYS A 76 -16.69 3.48 -2.27
CA LYS A 76 -17.11 3.04 -0.94
C LYS A 76 -15.96 2.42 -0.15
N ALA A 77 -15.89 2.80 1.12
CA ALA A 77 -15.05 2.15 2.12
C ALA A 77 -15.69 2.46 3.48
N PRO A 78 -15.42 1.66 4.51
CA PRO A 78 -16.03 1.90 5.82
C PRO A 78 -15.47 3.13 6.54
N PHE A 79 -14.39 3.73 6.03
CA PHE A 79 -13.75 4.92 6.60
C PHE A 79 -12.92 5.63 5.54
N ASP A 80 -12.62 6.90 5.77
CA ASP A 80 -11.71 7.65 4.92
C ASP A 80 -10.27 7.25 5.24
N PHE A 81 -9.43 7.17 4.21
CA PHE A 81 -8.03 6.81 4.39
C PHE A 81 -7.15 7.28 3.25
N ASP A 82 -5.87 7.40 3.53
CA ASP A 82 -4.81 7.54 2.53
C ASP A 82 -3.81 6.40 2.76
N LEU A 83 -3.34 5.81 1.67
CA LEU A 83 -2.24 4.85 1.69
C LEU A 83 -1.03 5.50 1.04
N ILE A 84 0.02 5.70 1.82
CA ILE A 84 1.23 6.39 1.41
C ILE A 84 2.36 5.38 1.23
N CYS A 85 2.92 5.34 0.03
CA CYS A 85 4.11 4.53 -0.25
C CYS A 85 5.32 5.46 -0.24
N GLU A 86 6.14 5.39 0.79
CA GLU A 86 7.33 6.22 0.90
C GLU A 86 8.55 5.47 0.38
N ILE A 87 9.29 6.11 -0.51
CA ILE A 87 10.49 5.57 -1.13
C ILE A 87 11.66 6.45 -0.71
N LYS A 88 12.67 5.85 -0.10
CA LYS A 88 13.87 6.58 0.32
C LYS A 88 15.07 5.99 -0.41
N GLU A 89 15.68 6.78 -1.29
CA GLU A 89 16.84 6.33 -2.03
C GLU A 89 18.04 6.16 -1.09
N VAL A 90 18.70 5.00 -1.18
CA VAL A 90 19.95 4.73 -0.48
C VAL A 90 21.12 4.94 -1.43
N ASN A 91 20.99 4.39 -2.64
CA ASN A 91 21.95 4.60 -3.73
C ASN A 91 21.23 4.30 -5.06
N SER A 92 21.95 4.33 -6.17
CA SER A 92 21.35 4.18 -7.50
C SER A 92 20.67 2.81 -7.73
N ASN A 93 20.97 1.81 -6.92
CA ASN A 93 20.46 0.45 -7.08
C ASN A 93 19.75 -0.09 -5.84
N GLU A 94 19.48 0.77 -4.87
CA GLU A 94 18.97 0.34 -3.59
C GLU A 94 18.15 1.45 -2.95
N SER A 95 17.01 1.07 -2.37
CA SER A 95 16.09 2.02 -1.73
C SER A 95 15.39 1.36 -0.56
N GLU A 96 14.82 2.16 0.32
CA GLU A 96 13.95 1.68 1.38
C GLU A 96 12.51 1.99 1.01
N LEU A 97 11.62 1.04 1.27
CA LEU A 97 10.19 1.18 1.04
C LEU A 97 9.44 1.00 2.35
N GLN A 98 8.55 1.94 2.66
CA GLN A 98 7.65 1.86 3.80
C GLN A 98 6.25 2.25 3.36
N LEU A 99 5.26 1.53 3.87
CA LEU A 99 3.85 1.83 3.62
C LEU A 99 3.22 2.42 4.88
N ILE A 100 2.46 3.50 4.71
CA ILE A 100 1.80 4.21 5.80
C ILE A 100 0.32 4.32 5.45
N PHE A 101 -0.53 4.00 6.42
CA PHE A 101 -1.97 4.03 6.25
C PHE A 101 -2.53 5.02 7.27
N ASP A 102 -2.99 6.19 6.79
CA ASP A 102 -3.66 7.19 7.62
C ASP A 102 -5.16 7.01 7.46
N ALA A 103 -5.86 6.68 8.54
CA ALA A 103 -7.27 6.37 8.48
C ALA A 103 -8.07 7.11 9.55
N ASP A 104 -9.28 7.51 9.17
CA ASP A 104 -10.22 8.13 10.10
C ASP A 104 -11.03 7.02 10.77
N LEU A 105 -10.49 6.49 11.86
CA LEU A 105 -11.09 5.39 12.61
C LEU A 105 -11.65 5.87 13.94
N ASN A 106 -12.94 5.60 14.19
CA ASN A 106 -13.47 5.79 15.53
C ASN A 106 -12.85 4.72 16.46
N PRO A 107 -12.98 4.86 17.82
CA PRO A 107 -12.33 3.93 18.73
C PRO A 107 -12.69 2.46 18.52
N PHE A 108 -13.92 2.17 18.12
CA PHE A 108 -14.36 0.80 17.86
C PHE A 108 -13.68 0.24 16.62
N LEU A 109 -13.69 0.98 15.50
CA LEU A 109 -13.03 0.57 14.27
C LEU A 109 -11.51 0.44 14.47
N LYS A 110 -10.92 1.31 15.28
CA LYS A 110 -9.49 1.24 15.56
C LYS A 110 -9.13 -0.08 16.23
N LEU A 111 -9.91 -0.50 17.22
CA LEU A 111 -9.70 -1.78 17.89
C LEU A 111 -9.81 -2.96 16.92
N MET A 112 -10.77 -2.90 15.98
CA MET A 112 -11.03 -4.00 15.05
C MET A 112 -10.06 -4.05 13.89
N ALA A 113 -9.62 -2.90 13.40
CA ALA A 113 -8.91 -2.81 12.12
C ALA A 113 -7.41 -2.58 12.22
N GLU A 114 -6.92 -2.03 13.33
CA GLU A 114 -5.51 -1.63 13.43
C GLU A 114 -4.54 -2.79 13.18
N LYS A 115 -4.77 -3.93 13.84
CA LYS A 115 -3.89 -5.09 13.70
C LYS A 115 -3.96 -5.74 12.33
N PRO A 116 -5.15 -6.02 11.77
CA PRO A 116 -5.24 -6.53 10.41
C PRO A 116 -4.62 -5.61 9.36
N LEU A 117 -4.81 -4.29 9.50
CA LEU A 117 -4.22 -3.33 8.57
C LEU A 117 -2.70 -3.32 8.66
N LYS A 118 -2.15 -3.36 9.87
CA LYS A 118 -0.70 -3.42 10.04
C LYS A 118 -0.12 -4.67 9.40
N ASN A 119 -0.76 -5.81 9.63
CA ASN A 119 -0.34 -7.08 9.01
C ASN A 119 -0.41 -7.00 7.49
N PHE A 120 -1.48 -6.40 6.96
CA PHE A 120 -1.66 -6.22 5.53
C PHE A 120 -0.52 -5.38 4.93
N LEU A 121 -0.17 -4.26 5.56
CA LEU A 121 0.90 -3.40 5.08
C LEU A 121 2.25 -4.10 5.11
N ASN A 122 2.54 -4.84 6.18
CA ASN A 122 3.80 -5.60 6.28
C ASN A 122 3.88 -6.68 5.21
N LEU A 123 2.77 -7.36 4.92
CA LEU A 123 2.74 -8.39 3.89
C LEU A 123 2.97 -7.79 2.50
N LEU A 124 2.43 -6.61 2.22
CA LEU A 124 2.66 -5.93 0.93
C LEU A 124 4.14 -5.61 0.74
N VAL A 125 4.78 -5.05 1.75
CA VAL A 125 6.21 -4.70 1.68
C VAL A 125 7.07 -5.95 1.56
N ASP A 126 6.74 -7.00 2.33
CA ASP A 126 7.46 -8.28 2.27
C ASP A 126 7.35 -8.91 0.89
N ARG A 127 6.16 -8.90 0.29
CA ARG A 127 5.99 -9.44 -1.07
C ARG A 127 6.76 -8.63 -2.09
N TYR A 128 6.79 -7.31 -1.96
CA TYR A 128 7.61 -6.49 -2.86
C TYR A 128 9.07 -6.89 -2.77
N GLN A 129 9.59 -7.03 -1.55
CA GLN A 129 10.96 -7.46 -1.34
C GLN A 129 11.23 -8.84 -1.95
N GLU A 130 10.29 -9.79 -1.78
CA GLU A 130 10.41 -11.14 -2.33
C GLU A 130 10.47 -11.16 -3.85
N ILE A 131 9.56 -10.46 -4.54
CA ILE A 131 9.51 -10.49 -6.00
C ILE A 131 10.69 -9.78 -6.64
N THR A 132 11.41 -8.93 -5.88
CA THR A 132 12.57 -8.19 -6.39
C THR A 132 13.89 -8.80 -5.91
N ALA A 133 13.85 -9.83 -5.08
CA ALA A 133 15.06 -10.47 -4.55
C ALA A 133 15.67 -11.47 -5.53
N ALA A 134 14.98 -11.81 -6.60
CA ALA A 134 15.44 -12.83 -7.56
C ALA A 134 16.50 -12.28 -8.50
#